data_339777103083f7d9cfc443eae68ef9b8
#
_entry.id   339777103083f7d9cfc443eae68ef9b8
#
_cell.length_a   1.000
_cell.length_b   1.000
_cell.length_c   1.000
_cell.angle_alpha   90.00
_cell.angle_beta   90.00
_cell.angle_gamma   90.00
#
_symmetry.space_group_name_H-M   'P 1'
#
loop_
_entity.id
_entity.type
_entity.pdbx_description
1 polymer ?
#
loop_
_entity_poly.entity_id
_entity_poly.type
_entity_poly.pdbx_seq_one_letter_code
_entity_poly.pdbx_strand_id
1 'polypeptide(L)'
;MSKYGDVVVISLNHRLNILGYLDLSPFGEEYKNSGNAGNADMVAALQWIHENIANFGGDPENVTLFGQSGGGMKVWTLMQTPAADGLFHKGVVQSGCIDHFVSGNSAEQNGKAIVTSLLAELKLDDVKALETIPYAQLAAAYNKVAPEVAKTGAYVGGNPLANDWYLGDPLEVGFTEHAKTIPV
;
A
#
# COMPACT_ATOMS: atom_id res chain seq x y z
N MET A 1 20.11 -7.34 14.27
CA MET A 1 19.24 -8.53 14.47
C MET A 1 19.93 -9.79 13.97
N SER A 2 20.27 -9.93 12.69
CA SER A 2 20.87 -11.16 12.13
C SER A 2 22.09 -11.69 12.90
N LYS A 3 23.01 -10.82 13.29
CA LYS A 3 24.25 -11.23 14.01
C LYS A 3 23.99 -11.91 15.38
N TYR A 4 22.89 -11.60 16.04
CA TYR A 4 22.62 -12.08 17.41
C TYR A 4 21.37 -12.94 17.52
N GLY A 5 20.51 -12.95 16.51
CA GLY A 5 19.22 -13.62 16.54
C GLY A 5 19.17 -14.90 15.71
N ASP A 6 20.24 -15.22 14.98
CA ASP A 6 20.25 -16.32 14.01
C ASP A 6 19.06 -16.27 13.06
N VAL A 7 18.84 -15.08 12.49
CA VAL A 7 17.71 -14.80 11.59
C VAL A 7 18.18 -14.13 10.32
N VAL A 8 17.50 -14.38 9.22
CA VAL A 8 17.62 -13.61 7.99
C VAL A 8 16.77 -12.35 8.14
N VAL A 9 17.37 -11.18 7.88
CA VAL A 9 16.66 -9.88 7.94
C VAL A 9 16.59 -9.31 6.55
N ILE A 10 15.38 -9.01 6.10
CA ILE A 10 15.12 -8.43 4.78
C ILE A 10 14.43 -7.08 4.96
N SER A 11 14.88 -6.07 4.21
CA SER A 11 14.23 -4.77 4.11
C SER A 11 13.60 -4.63 2.74
N LEU A 12 12.32 -4.25 2.70
CA LEU A 12 11.59 -4.05 1.46
C LEU A 12 11.71 -2.60 0.99
N ASN A 13 11.71 -2.42 -0.31
CA ASN A 13 11.72 -1.11 -0.97
C ASN A 13 10.54 -1.01 -1.94
N HIS A 14 9.33 -0.85 -1.39
CA HIS A 14 8.09 -0.73 -2.15
C HIS A 14 7.79 0.73 -2.52
N ARG A 15 6.97 0.96 -3.53
CA ARG A 15 6.52 2.30 -3.93
C ARG A 15 5.71 2.96 -2.82
N LEU A 16 5.93 4.27 -2.65
CA LEU A 16 5.30 5.11 -1.64
C LEU A 16 4.57 6.29 -2.29
N ASN A 17 3.76 6.99 -1.50
CA ASN A 17 3.03 8.19 -1.92
C ASN A 17 2.26 7.94 -3.23
N ILE A 18 2.22 8.93 -4.10
CA ILE A 18 1.53 8.86 -5.39
C ILE A 18 2.07 7.79 -6.34
N LEU A 19 3.30 7.33 -6.17
CA LEU A 19 3.84 6.23 -6.98
C LEU A 19 3.27 4.87 -6.58
N GLY A 20 2.87 4.73 -5.32
CA GLY A 20 2.32 3.49 -4.79
C GLY A 20 0.81 3.49 -4.60
N TYR A 21 0.19 4.68 -4.50
CA TYR A 21 -1.17 4.81 -4.00
C TYR A 21 -2.02 5.86 -4.74
N LEU A 22 -1.61 6.35 -5.92
CA LEU A 22 -2.47 7.20 -6.73
C LEU A 22 -3.57 6.36 -7.37
N ASP A 23 -4.80 6.60 -6.98
CA ASP A 23 -5.95 5.89 -7.52
C ASP A 23 -6.38 6.47 -8.87
N LEU A 24 -6.16 5.71 -9.92
CA LEU A 24 -6.56 6.00 -11.29
C LEU A 24 -7.80 5.20 -11.71
N SER A 25 -8.38 4.41 -10.81
CA SER A 25 -9.52 3.55 -11.13
C SER A 25 -10.73 4.27 -11.75
N PRO A 26 -11.01 5.57 -11.44
CA PRO A 26 -12.09 6.29 -12.11
C PRO A 26 -11.85 6.59 -13.60
N PHE A 27 -10.65 6.29 -14.13
CA PHE A 27 -10.23 6.63 -15.50
C PHE A 27 -10.10 5.42 -16.42
N GLY A 28 -10.25 4.21 -15.90
CA GLY A 28 -10.23 2.99 -16.72
C GLY A 28 -10.12 1.71 -15.88
N GLU A 29 -10.68 0.62 -16.39
CA GLU A 29 -10.64 -0.69 -15.71
C GLU A 29 -9.22 -1.23 -15.55
N GLU A 30 -8.32 -0.89 -16.46
CA GLU A 30 -6.89 -1.22 -16.37
C GLU A 30 -6.20 -0.63 -15.14
N TYR A 31 -6.79 0.41 -14.55
CA TYR A 31 -6.26 1.11 -13.37
C TYR A 31 -6.94 0.69 -12.05
N LYS A 32 -7.82 -0.30 -12.04
CA LYS A 32 -8.63 -0.64 -10.87
C LYS A 32 -7.85 -0.90 -9.57
N ASN A 33 -6.61 -1.33 -9.67
CA ASN A 33 -5.74 -1.60 -8.52
C ASN A 33 -4.61 -0.58 -8.35
N SER A 34 -4.60 0.52 -9.10
CA SER A 34 -3.53 1.53 -9.06
C SER A 34 -3.35 2.15 -7.66
N GLY A 35 -4.45 2.35 -6.94
CA GLY A 35 -4.44 2.82 -5.54
C GLY A 35 -3.79 1.85 -4.54
N ASN A 36 -3.44 0.64 -4.97
CA ASN A 36 -2.83 -0.41 -4.16
C ASN A 36 -1.49 -0.92 -4.71
N ALA A 37 -0.87 -0.18 -5.65
CA ALA A 37 0.37 -0.60 -6.28
C ALA A 37 1.53 -0.80 -5.29
N GLY A 38 1.61 0.03 -4.23
CA GLY A 38 2.59 -0.14 -3.15
C GLY A 38 2.35 -1.40 -2.31
N ASN A 39 1.08 -1.80 -2.14
CA ASN A 39 0.74 -3.06 -1.48
C ASN A 39 1.12 -4.26 -2.37
N ALA A 40 0.88 -4.15 -3.67
CA ALA A 40 1.27 -5.19 -4.63
C ALA A 40 2.79 -5.42 -4.66
N ASP A 41 3.59 -4.37 -4.51
CA ASP A 41 5.04 -4.48 -4.37
C ASP A 41 5.44 -5.30 -3.14
N MET A 42 4.76 -5.09 -2.01
CA MET A 42 5.02 -5.85 -0.77
C MET A 42 4.61 -7.31 -0.93
N VAL A 43 3.47 -7.60 -1.53
CA VAL A 43 3.04 -8.97 -1.82
C VAL A 43 4.03 -9.67 -2.74
N ALA A 44 4.47 -9.01 -3.82
CA ALA A 44 5.47 -9.56 -4.72
C ALA A 44 6.81 -9.87 -4.01
N ALA A 45 7.23 -9.00 -3.08
CA ALA A 45 8.41 -9.24 -2.26
C ALA A 45 8.22 -10.45 -1.33
N LEU A 46 7.05 -10.62 -0.74
CA LEU A 46 6.73 -11.78 0.11
C LEU A 46 6.68 -13.07 -0.71
N GLN A 47 6.14 -13.05 -1.91
CA GLN A 47 6.16 -14.19 -2.83
C GLN A 47 7.59 -14.58 -3.16
N TRP A 48 8.44 -13.60 -3.49
CA TRP A 48 9.86 -13.86 -3.72
C TRP A 48 10.55 -14.47 -2.51
N ILE A 49 10.25 -13.98 -1.30
CA ILE A 49 10.78 -14.51 -0.03
C ILE A 49 10.36 -15.98 0.11
N HIS A 50 9.08 -16.26 -0.07
CA HIS A 50 8.54 -17.62 0.04
C HIS A 50 9.25 -18.60 -0.91
N GLU A 51 9.49 -18.19 -2.14
CA GLU A 51 10.12 -19.02 -3.17
C GLU A 51 11.64 -19.18 -2.99
N ASN A 52 12.33 -18.23 -2.36
CA ASN A 52 13.79 -18.14 -2.45
C ASN A 52 14.52 -18.16 -1.10
N ILE A 53 13.84 -17.88 0.02
CA ILE A 53 14.54 -17.60 1.29
C ILE A 53 15.29 -18.81 1.85
N ALA A 54 14.89 -20.02 1.49
CA ALA A 54 15.60 -21.25 1.87
C ALA A 54 17.05 -21.26 1.35
N ASN A 55 17.31 -20.66 0.19
CA ASN A 55 18.65 -20.55 -0.38
C ASN A 55 19.57 -19.61 0.45
N PHE A 56 19.00 -18.82 1.34
CA PHE A 56 19.70 -17.92 2.25
C PHE A 56 19.70 -18.41 3.70
N GLY A 57 19.26 -19.66 3.93
CA GLY A 57 19.17 -20.27 5.25
C GLY A 57 17.94 -19.85 6.05
N GLY A 58 16.97 -19.17 5.45
CA GLY A 58 15.69 -18.82 6.05
C GLY A 58 14.66 -19.95 5.88
N ASP A 59 13.59 -19.85 6.66
CA ASP A 59 12.44 -20.75 6.62
C ASP A 59 11.23 -20.02 6.03
N PRO A 60 10.73 -20.41 4.85
CA PRO A 60 9.56 -19.77 4.24
C PRO A 60 8.28 -19.94 5.07
N GLU A 61 8.21 -20.96 5.92
CA GLU A 61 7.07 -21.20 6.83
C GLU A 61 7.21 -20.47 8.17
N ASN A 62 8.24 -19.63 8.35
CA ASN A 62 8.49 -18.89 9.57
C ASN A 62 8.86 -17.43 9.28
N VAL A 63 8.04 -16.76 8.52
CA VAL A 63 8.23 -15.34 8.14
C VAL A 63 7.52 -14.44 9.15
N THR A 64 8.25 -13.51 9.74
CA THR A 64 7.72 -12.47 10.63
C THR A 64 7.83 -11.11 9.96
N LEU A 65 6.70 -10.43 9.81
CA LEU A 65 6.67 -9.02 9.40
C LEU A 65 6.91 -8.14 10.62
N PHE A 66 7.68 -7.08 10.44
CA PHE A 66 7.78 -6.04 11.48
C PHE A 66 7.89 -4.66 10.85
N GLY A 67 7.34 -3.67 11.53
CA GLY A 67 7.37 -2.30 11.03
C GLY A 67 7.06 -1.28 12.11
N GLN A 68 7.62 -0.08 11.95
CA GLN A 68 7.43 1.04 12.84
C GLN A 68 6.59 2.12 12.16
N SER A 69 5.65 2.74 12.89
CA SER A 69 4.76 3.81 12.39
C SER A 69 4.03 3.36 11.11
N GLY A 70 4.21 4.03 9.98
CA GLY A 70 3.68 3.61 8.69
C GLY A 70 4.09 2.19 8.25
N GLY A 71 5.24 1.68 8.71
CA GLY A 71 5.62 0.28 8.52
C GLY A 71 4.74 -0.68 9.33
N GLY A 72 4.37 -0.32 10.56
CA GLY A 72 3.41 -1.08 11.36
C GLY A 72 2.01 -1.07 10.74
N MET A 73 1.57 0.06 10.18
CA MET A 73 0.32 0.13 9.41
C MET A 73 0.32 -0.80 8.21
N LYS A 74 1.47 -1.00 7.56
CA LYS A 74 1.61 -1.93 6.43
C LYS A 74 1.50 -3.40 6.84
N VAL A 75 1.90 -3.75 8.05
CA VAL A 75 1.63 -5.10 8.61
C VAL A 75 0.11 -5.32 8.66
N TRP A 76 -0.64 -4.36 9.20
CA TRP A 76 -2.12 -4.44 9.21
C TRP A 76 -2.70 -4.49 7.80
N THR A 77 -2.18 -3.69 6.87
CA THR A 77 -2.62 -3.68 5.47
C THR A 77 -2.44 -5.06 4.83
N LEU A 78 -1.30 -5.71 5.04
CA LEU A 78 -1.04 -7.05 4.50
C LEU A 78 -1.95 -8.12 5.11
N MET A 79 -2.34 -7.98 6.38
CA MET A 79 -3.34 -8.87 7.01
C MET A 79 -4.74 -8.73 6.40
N GLN A 80 -5.02 -7.64 5.69
CA GLN A 80 -6.28 -7.38 4.99
C GLN A 80 -6.15 -7.54 3.47
N THR A 81 -5.07 -8.14 3.00
CA THR A 81 -4.77 -8.39 1.59
C THR A 81 -4.74 -9.89 1.33
N PRO A 82 -5.81 -10.50 0.80
CA PRO A 82 -5.88 -11.96 0.60
C PRO A 82 -4.72 -12.54 -0.22
N ALA A 83 -4.14 -11.75 -1.14
CA ALA A 83 -2.98 -12.16 -1.91
C ALA A 83 -1.69 -12.34 -1.07
N ALA A 84 -1.69 -11.91 0.20
CA ALA A 84 -0.60 -12.10 1.15
C ALA A 84 -0.83 -13.32 2.07
N ASP A 85 -1.99 -13.95 2.00
CA ASP A 85 -2.33 -15.10 2.85
C ASP A 85 -1.33 -16.25 2.65
N GLY A 86 -0.81 -16.77 3.78
CA GLY A 86 0.19 -17.84 3.77
C GLY A 86 1.62 -17.38 3.45
N LEU A 87 1.87 -16.12 3.13
CA LEU A 87 3.21 -15.61 2.84
C LEU A 87 3.95 -15.08 4.08
N PHE A 88 3.26 -14.92 5.19
CA PHE A 88 3.84 -14.57 6.49
C PHE A 88 3.03 -15.18 7.62
N HIS A 89 3.64 -15.32 8.80
CA HIS A 89 3.15 -16.14 9.89
C HIS A 89 3.01 -15.39 11.21
N LYS A 90 3.66 -14.23 11.33
CA LYS A 90 3.68 -13.39 12.54
C LYS A 90 3.81 -11.92 12.16
N GLY A 91 3.30 -11.04 13.03
CA GLY A 91 3.43 -9.60 12.89
C GLY A 91 4.06 -8.97 14.13
N VAL A 92 4.80 -7.88 13.94
CA VAL A 92 5.23 -6.98 15.02
C VAL A 92 4.93 -5.56 14.57
N VAL A 93 4.01 -4.92 15.24
CA VAL A 93 3.58 -3.55 14.96
C VAL A 93 4.14 -2.63 16.03
N GLN A 94 5.02 -1.73 15.63
CA GLN A 94 5.63 -0.76 16.53
C GLN A 94 5.05 0.63 16.23
N SER A 95 4.21 1.16 17.12
CA SER A 95 3.58 2.48 16.96
C SER A 95 2.83 2.64 15.63
N GLY A 96 2.22 1.57 15.14
CA GLY A 96 1.34 1.56 13.97
C GLY A 96 -0.10 1.44 14.45
N CYS A 97 -0.80 2.58 14.55
CA CYS A 97 -2.18 2.59 15.01
C CYS A 97 -3.11 2.01 13.94
N ILE A 98 -4.00 1.12 14.37
CA ILE A 98 -5.04 0.55 13.51
C ILE A 98 -6.21 1.54 13.32
N ASP A 99 -6.46 2.37 14.34
CA ASP A 99 -7.55 3.37 14.39
C ASP A 99 -7.31 4.61 13.52
N HIS A 100 -6.16 4.71 12.89
CA HIS A 100 -5.80 5.77 11.95
C HIS A 100 -5.52 5.25 10.54
N PHE A 101 -6.04 4.09 10.20
CA PHE A 101 -6.23 3.72 8.79
C PHE A 101 -7.22 4.72 8.22
N VAL A 102 -6.64 5.82 7.79
CA VAL A 102 -7.39 6.97 7.31
C VAL A 102 -8.48 6.50 6.38
N SER A 103 -9.70 6.59 6.87
CA SER A 103 -10.94 6.96 6.16
C SER A 103 -10.83 7.11 4.62
N GLY A 104 -10.27 6.16 3.93
CA GLY A 104 -10.37 6.01 2.50
C GLY A 104 -11.38 4.93 2.13
N ASN A 105 -12.18 4.51 3.11
CA ASN A 105 -13.06 3.35 2.97
C ASN A 105 -14.48 3.70 2.52
N SER A 106 -14.83 4.98 2.35
CA SER A 106 -16.09 5.28 1.70
C SER A 106 -15.97 5.00 0.20
N ALA A 107 -16.93 4.29 -0.36
CA ALA A 107 -17.06 4.08 -1.81
C ALA A 107 -17.05 5.40 -2.62
N GLU A 108 -17.17 6.54 -1.94
CA GLU A 108 -17.12 7.88 -2.49
C GLU A 108 -15.69 8.44 -2.57
N GLN A 109 -14.74 7.88 -1.81
CA GLN A 109 -13.34 8.31 -1.84
C GLN A 109 -12.58 7.56 -2.93
N ASN A 110 -12.16 8.27 -3.93
CA ASN A 110 -11.37 7.79 -5.05
C ASN A 110 -10.42 8.87 -5.55
N GLY A 111 -9.53 8.49 -6.46
CA GLY A 111 -8.52 9.39 -7.00
C GLY A 111 -9.02 10.45 -7.99
N LYS A 112 -10.33 10.52 -8.30
CA LYS A 112 -10.84 11.39 -9.36
C LYS A 112 -10.44 12.86 -9.17
N ALA A 113 -10.62 13.41 -7.98
CA ALA A 113 -10.35 14.82 -7.71
C ALA A 113 -8.86 15.17 -7.87
N ILE A 114 -7.98 14.39 -7.25
CA ILE A 114 -6.53 14.62 -7.31
C ILE A 114 -5.98 14.42 -8.72
N VAL A 115 -6.40 13.36 -9.41
CA VAL A 115 -5.95 13.07 -10.78
C VAL A 115 -6.41 14.15 -11.76
N THR A 116 -7.68 14.59 -11.67
CA THR A 116 -8.17 15.70 -12.50
C THR A 116 -7.37 16.98 -12.28
N SER A 117 -7.03 17.29 -11.02
CA SER A 117 -6.22 18.46 -10.69
C SER A 117 -4.77 18.32 -11.20
N LEU A 118 -4.19 17.12 -11.16
CA LEU A 118 -2.87 16.85 -11.71
C LEU A 118 -2.84 17.00 -13.23
N LEU A 119 -3.83 16.45 -13.94
CA LEU A 119 -3.93 16.59 -15.39
C LEU A 119 -4.04 18.07 -15.79
N ALA A 120 -4.88 18.84 -15.10
CA ALA A 120 -5.02 20.28 -15.35
C ALA A 120 -3.71 21.05 -15.10
N GLU A 121 -3.02 20.80 -13.98
CA GLU A 121 -1.75 21.46 -13.65
C GLU A 121 -0.65 21.11 -14.66
N LEU A 122 -0.60 19.86 -15.09
CA LEU A 122 0.39 19.34 -16.06
C LEU A 122 0.01 19.63 -17.52
N LYS A 123 -1.21 20.16 -17.75
CA LYS A 123 -1.77 20.39 -19.09
C LYS A 123 -1.80 19.12 -19.95
N LEU A 124 -2.28 18.03 -19.35
CA LEU A 124 -2.43 16.73 -20.00
C LEU A 124 -3.91 16.44 -20.24
N ASP A 125 -4.22 15.89 -21.39
CA ASP A 125 -5.58 15.54 -21.79
C ASP A 125 -5.94 14.08 -21.45
N ASP A 126 -4.94 13.22 -21.19
CA ASP A 126 -5.10 11.80 -20.93
C ASP A 126 -4.32 11.36 -19.69
N VAL A 127 -4.97 10.58 -18.85
CA VAL A 127 -4.37 9.98 -17.65
C VAL A 127 -3.16 9.10 -17.96
N LYS A 128 -3.15 8.43 -19.13
CA LYS A 128 -2.04 7.60 -19.57
C LYS A 128 -0.72 8.37 -19.67
N ALA A 129 -0.78 9.66 -19.95
CA ALA A 129 0.42 10.50 -19.99
C ALA A 129 1.14 10.60 -18.63
N LEU A 130 0.45 10.35 -17.50
CA LEU A 130 1.06 10.30 -16.17
C LEU A 130 2.06 9.15 -16.02
N GLU A 131 1.91 8.07 -16.81
CA GLU A 131 2.82 6.90 -16.73
C GLU A 131 4.24 7.25 -17.22
N THR A 132 4.39 8.27 -18.04
CA THR A 132 5.67 8.63 -18.68
C THR A 132 6.24 9.97 -18.22
N ILE A 133 5.53 10.69 -17.39
CA ILE A 133 5.99 11.98 -16.84
C ILE A 133 7.22 11.77 -15.94
N PRO A 134 8.27 12.58 -16.07
CA PRO A 134 9.39 12.56 -15.13
C PRO A 134 8.90 12.78 -13.69
N TYR A 135 9.37 11.94 -12.77
CA TYR A 135 8.94 11.99 -11.36
C TYR A 135 9.05 13.39 -10.73
N ALA A 136 10.13 14.11 -11.00
CA ALA A 136 10.31 15.46 -10.47
C ALA A 136 9.18 16.43 -10.89
N GLN A 137 8.69 16.30 -12.12
CA GLN A 137 7.58 17.10 -12.64
C GLN A 137 6.25 16.68 -12.01
N LEU A 138 6.00 15.38 -11.90
CA LEU A 138 4.81 14.83 -11.24
C LEU A 138 4.77 15.24 -9.77
N ALA A 139 5.88 15.11 -9.04
CA ALA A 139 5.98 15.47 -7.63
C ALA A 139 5.77 16.99 -7.41
N ALA A 140 6.33 17.82 -8.29
CA ALA A 140 6.11 19.28 -8.20
C ALA A 140 4.64 19.66 -8.41
N ALA A 141 3.97 19.06 -9.41
CA ALA A 141 2.56 19.25 -9.66
C ALA A 141 1.70 18.76 -8.47
N TYR A 142 2.00 17.57 -7.96
CA TYR A 142 1.31 17.00 -6.81
C TYR A 142 1.42 17.90 -5.56
N ASN A 143 2.62 18.33 -5.22
CA ASN A 143 2.85 19.20 -4.06
C ASN A 143 2.08 20.52 -4.16
N LYS A 144 1.79 20.97 -5.37
CA LYS A 144 1.00 22.18 -5.62
C LYS A 144 -0.50 21.92 -5.47
N VAL A 145 -1.03 20.83 -6.01
CA VAL A 145 -2.47 20.61 -6.08
C VAL A 145 -3.03 19.83 -4.88
N ALA A 146 -2.27 18.92 -4.29
CA ALA A 146 -2.75 18.05 -3.23
C ALA A 146 -3.25 18.79 -1.98
N PRO A 147 -2.61 19.89 -1.50
CA PRO A 147 -3.13 20.65 -0.36
C PRO A 147 -4.51 21.25 -0.63
N GLU A 148 -4.78 21.69 -1.85
CA GLU A 148 -6.08 22.30 -2.21
C GLU A 148 -7.17 21.22 -2.32
N VAL A 149 -6.84 20.06 -2.92
CA VAL A 149 -7.75 18.92 -3.00
C VAL A 149 -8.07 18.40 -1.59
N ALA A 150 -7.05 18.29 -0.71
CA ALA A 150 -7.24 17.83 0.66
C ALA A 150 -8.20 18.69 1.47
N LYS A 151 -8.26 20.01 1.23
CA LYS A 151 -9.22 20.92 1.88
C LYS A 151 -10.68 20.58 1.60
N THR A 152 -10.96 19.89 0.51
CA THR A 152 -12.30 19.42 0.16
C THR A 152 -12.69 18.11 0.86
N GLY A 153 -11.77 17.48 1.61
CA GLY A 153 -11.93 16.17 2.19
C GLY A 153 -11.74 15.00 1.20
N ALA A 154 -11.39 15.30 -0.05
CA ALA A 154 -11.17 14.28 -1.06
C ALA A 154 -9.84 13.53 -0.84
N TYR A 155 -9.82 12.29 -1.29
CA TYR A 155 -8.61 11.46 -1.29
C TYR A 155 -7.52 12.07 -2.19
N VAL A 156 -6.29 12.10 -1.69
CA VAL A 156 -5.15 12.72 -2.39
C VAL A 156 -4.04 11.72 -2.76
N GLY A 157 -4.20 10.44 -2.44
CA GLY A 157 -3.13 9.44 -2.56
C GLY A 157 -2.33 9.27 -1.26
N GLY A 158 -1.49 8.27 -1.24
CA GLY A 158 -0.57 7.99 -0.12
C GLY A 158 -0.98 6.86 0.82
N ASN A 159 -2.24 6.43 0.78
CA ASN A 159 -2.76 5.29 1.53
C ASN A 159 -3.50 4.32 0.60
N PRO A 160 -3.54 3.01 0.93
CA PRO A 160 -4.32 2.05 0.16
C PRO A 160 -5.81 2.38 0.20
N LEU A 161 -6.52 2.02 -0.87
CA LEU A 161 -7.98 2.10 -0.96
C LEU A 161 -8.58 0.70 -0.95
N ALA A 162 -9.68 0.55 -0.21
CA ALA A 162 -10.42 -0.70 -0.15
C ALA A 162 -11.01 -1.05 -1.53
N ASN A 163 -10.80 -2.29 -1.94
CA ASN A 163 -11.37 -2.89 -3.16
C ASN A 163 -11.33 -4.43 -3.03
N ASP A 164 -11.55 -5.16 -4.13
CA ASP A 164 -11.51 -6.63 -4.12
C ASP A 164 -10.13 -7.21 -3.76
N TRP A 165 -9.08 -6.42 -3.85
CA TRP A 165 -7.72 -6.85 -3.60
C TRP A 165 -7.22 -6.51 -2.19
N TYR A 166 -7.60 -5.34 -1.64
CA TYR A 166 -7.36 -4.90 -0.27
C TYR A 166 -8.71 -4.64 0.40
N LEU A 167 -9.03 -5.38 1.45
CA LEU A 167 -10.39 -5.40 2.02
C LEU A 167 -10.74 -4.18 2.89
N GLY A 168 -9.76 -3.32 3.19
CA GLY A 168 -9.99 -2.12 3.97
C GLY A 168 -9.66 -2.24 5.45
N ASP A 169 -10.13 -1.28 6.23
CA ASP A 169 -9.87 -1.15 7.66
C ASP A 169 -10.49 -2.32 8.45
N PRO A 170 -9.70 -3.13 9.16
CA PRO A 170 -10.23 -4.24 9.94
C PRO A 170 -11.15 -3.83 11.09
N LEU A 171 -11.11 -2.56 11.54
CA LEU A 171 -12.07 -2.06 12.54
C LEU A 171 -13.46 -1.83 11.94
N GLU A 172 -13.54 -1.60 10.64
CA GLU A 172 -14.81 -1.40 9.93
C GLU A 172 -15.35 -2.72 9.35
N VAL A 173 -14.49 -3.48 8.67
CA VAL A 173 -14.89 -4.69 7.94
C VAL A 173 -14.61 -6.00 8.70
N GLY A 174 -13.89 -5.93 9.83
CA GLY A 174 -13.42 -7.10 10.59
C GLY A 174 -12.16 -7.71 9.96
N PHE A 175 -11.45 -8.51 10.74
CA PHE A 175 -10.33 -9.32 10.25
C PHE A 175 -10.81 -10.51 9.45
N THR A 176 -10.08 -10.86 8.39
CA THR A 176 -10.27 -12.13 7.67
C THR A 176 -10.03 -13.34 8.58
N GLU A 177 -10.57 -14.49 8.23
CA GLU A 177 -10.32 -15.71 9.03
C GLU A 177 -8.84 -16.08 9.06
N HIS A 178 -8.12 -15.84 7.97
CA HIS A 178 -6.66 -16.03 7.94
C HIS A 178 -5.97 -15.03 8.86
N ALA A 179 -6.29 -13.75 8.78
CA ALA A 179 -5.67 -12.71 9.63
C ALA A 179 -5.83 -12.99 11.13
N LYS A 180 -6.96 -13.58 11.56
CA LYS A 180 -7.19 -13.97 12.96
C LYS A 180 -6.24 -15.07 13.46
N THR A 181 -5.59 -15.79 12.56
CA THR A 181 -4.60 -16.84 12.92
C THR A 181 -3.19 -16.28 13.10
N ILE A 182 -2.92 -15.05 12.66
CA ILE A 182 -1.61 -14.41 12.72
C ILE A 182 -1.40 -13.74 14.08
N PRO A 183 -0.45 -14.18 14.91
CA PRO A 183 -0.10 -13.47 16.14
C PRO A 183 0.59 -12.14 15.83
N VAL A 184 0.14 -11.07 16.51
CA VAL A 184 0.66 -9.70 16.37
C VAL A 184 0.98 -9.12 17.74
#